data_406831023083780474e6b7f67226b95d
#
_entry.id   406831023083780474e6b7f67226b95d
#
_cell.length_a   1.000
_cell.length_b   1.000
_cell.length_c   1.000
_cell.angle_alpha   90.00
_cell.angle_beta   90.00
_cell.angle_gamma   90.00
#
_symmetry.space_group_name_H-M   'P 1'
#
loop_
_entity.id
_entity.type
_entity.pdbx_description
1 polymer ?
#
loop_
_entity_poly.entity_id
_entity_poly.type
_entity_poly.pdbx_seq_one_letter_code
_entity_poly.pdbx_strand_id
1 'polypeptide(L)'
;MDTIEFRLTYFEYGADDYSSPAVDIFINGEDLLSHINEFEKNVGCNGGHAPIWIKEIYKSLAEDYKTKSVPIYGCGCGVTDCCAIYITVEVSEEVVVWKNFILPDEYLFNKVIYPRRFGEFIFDKAQYFHEVEKLKRWSEDDSA
;
A
#
# COMPACT_ATOMS: atom_id res chain seq x y z
N MET A 1 -9.05 -17.41 -4.12
CA MET A 1 -8.26 -16.19 -4.38
C MET A 1 -8.54 -15.14 -3.36
N ASP A 2 -7.55 -14.29 -3.11
CA ASP A 2 -7.73 -13.14 -2.24
C ASP A 2 -8.55 -12.06 -2.93
N THR A 3 -9.23 -11.24 -2.16
CA THR A 3 -9.96 -10.08 -2.67
C THR A 3 -9.34 -8.81 -2.09
N ILE A 4 -9.29 -7.76 -2.90
CA ILE A 4 -8.78 -6.47 -2.49
C ILE A 4 -9.89 -5.42 -2.58
N GLU A 5 -9.88 -4.47 -1.64
CA GLU A 5 -10.78 -3.33 -1.65
C GLU A 5 -9.99 -2.10 -1.24
N PHE A 6 -10.11 -1.04 -2.02
CA PHE A 6 -9.58 0.27 -1.64
C PHE A 6 -10.72 1.09 -1.07
N ARG A 7 -10.46 1.79 0.05
CA ARG A 7 -11.41 2.69 0.67
C ARG A 7 -10.81 4.09 0.79
N LEU A 8 -11.59 5.07 0.40
CA LEU A 8 -11.18 6.47 0.51
C LEU A 8 -11.14 6.88 1.98
N THR A 9 -10.06 7.52 2.39
CA THR A 9 -9.91 8.10 3.71
C THR A 9 -9.25 9.47 3.61
N TYR A 10 -9.29 10.23 4.69
CA TYR A 10 -8.55 11.48 4.80
C TYR A 10 -7.59 11.34 5.95
N PHE A 11 -6.31 11.52 5.67
CA PHE A 11 -5.25 11.34 6.64
C PHE A 11 -4.54 12.67 6.90
N GLU A 12 -4.31 12.99 8.17
CA GLU A 12 -3.56 14.17 8.57
C GLU A 12 -2.09 13.80 8.71
N TYR A 13 -1.24 14.43 7.89
CA TYR A 13 0.20 14.16 7.87
C TYR A 13 0.95 15.22 8.66
N GLY A 14 1.79 14.77 9.59
CA GLY A 14 2.69 15.64 10.34
C GLY A 14 2.01 16.62 11.27
N ALA A 15 2.75 17.67 11.66
CA ALA A 15 2.31 18.68 12.62
C ALA A 15 1.56 19.87 11.97
N ASP A 16 1.42 19.90 10.67
CA ASP A 16 0.90 21.06 9.93
C ASP A 16 -0.61 20.98 9.64
N ASP A 17 -1.34 20.10 10.31
CA ASP A 17 -2.78 19.88 10.13
C ASP A 17 -3.17 19.66 8.65
N TYR A 18 -2.26 19.08 7.89
CA TYR A 18 -2.46 18.83 6.48
C TYR A 18 -3.25 17.54 6.29
N SER A 19 -4.49 17.69 5.82
CA SER A 19 -5.36 16.55 5.52
C SER A 19 -5.41 16.31 4.03
N SER A 20 -5.21 15.08 3.60
CA SER A 20 -5.25 14.70 2.20
C SER A 20 -6.05 13.45 1.96
N PRO A 21 -6.70 13.36 0.78
CA PRO A 21 -7.36 12.13 0.40
C PRO A 21 -6.32 11.02 0.19
N ALA A 22 -6.51 9.93 0.89
CA ALA A 22 -5.61 8.79 0.89
C ALA A 22 -6.42 7.50 0.75
N VAL A 23 -5.73 6.36 0.70
CA VAL A 23 -6.37 5.09 0.43
C VAL A 23 -6.02 4.07 1.51
N ASP A 24 -7.06 3.54 2.16
CA ASP A 24 -6.95 2.37 3.01
C ASP A 24 -7.06 1.11 2.14
N ILE A 25 -6.26 0.12 2.47
CA ILE A 25 -6.20 -1.15 1.74
C ILE A 25 -6.77 -2.26 2.60
N PHE A 26 -7.82 -2.89 2.10
CA PHE A 26 -8.45 -4.05 2.75
C PHE A 26 -8.22 -5.29 1.89
N ILE A 27 -7.75 -6.35 2.50
CA ILE A 27 -7.56 -7.63 1.82
C ILE A 27 -8.38 -8.67 2.56
N ASN A 28 -9.25 -9.35 1.85
CA ASN A 28 -10.18 -10.33 2.42
C ASN A 28 -11.04 -9.72 3.54
N GLY A 29 -11.40 -8.44 3.40
CA GLY A 29 -12.23 -7.73 4.37
C GLY A 29 -11.48 -7.20 5.59
N GLU A 30 -10.17 -7.37 5.66
CA GLU A 30 -9.36 -6.94 6.80
C GLU A 30 -8.41 -5.82 6.42
N ASP A 31 -8.24 -4.84 7.32
CA ASP A 31 -7.33 -3.71 7.12
C ASP A 31 -5.87 -4.21 7.13
N LEU A 32 -5.21 -4.09 5.98
CA LEU A 32 -3.83 -4.56 5.83
C LEU A 32 -2.86 -3.82 6.76
N LEU A 33 -3.05 -2.52 6.97
CA LEU A 33 -2.15 -1.74 7.82
C LEU A 33 -2.20 -2.23 9.28
N SER A 34 -3.36 -2.64 9.77
CA SER A 34 -3.48 -3.19 11.12
C SER A 34 -2.65 -4.46 11.29
N HIS A 35 -2.65 -5.34 10.29
CA HIS A 35 -1.82 -6.54 10.31
C HIS A 35 -0.33 -6.23 10.26
N ILE A 36 0.06 -5.25 9.46
CA ILE A 36 1.44 -4.80 9.36
C ILE A 36 1.91 -4.25 10.70
N ASN A 37 1.13 -3.38 11.32
CA ASN A 37 1.47 -2.76 12.60
C ASN A 37 1.60 -3.81 13.71
N GLU A 38 0.72 -4.79 13.73
CA GLU A 38 0.79 -5.88 14.70
C GLU A 38 2.07 -6.71 14.53
N PHE A 39 2.41 -7.06 13.31
CA PHE A 39 3.65 -7.79 13.02
C PHE A 39 4.87 -6.99 13.46
N GLU A 40 4.94 -5.71 13.12
CA GLU A 40 6.07 -4.85 13.46
C GLU A 40 6.23 -4.68 14.97
N LYS A 41 5.12 -4.57 15.69
CA LYS A 41 5.13 -4.50 17.15
C LYS A 41 5.78 -5.75 17.77
N ASN A 42 5.47 -6.92 17.21
CA ASN A 42 5.99 -8.19 17.70
C ASN A 42 7.49 -8.36 17.46
N VAL A 43 8.05 -7.68 16.47
CA VAL A 43 9.49 -7.72 16.18
C VAL A 43 10.23 -6.48 16.69
N GLY A 44 9.56 -5.66 17.49
CA GLY A 44 10.18 -4.46 18.08
C GLY A 44 10.36 -3.31 17.11
N CYS A 45 9.60 -3.28 16.03
CA CYS A 45 9.64 -2.20 15.04
C CYS A 45 8.40 -1.32 15.18
N ASN A 46 8.58 0.00 15.04
CA ASN A 46 7.48 0.93 15.00
C ASN A 46 7.69 1.86 13.79
N GLY A 47 7.14 1.48 12.65
CA GLY A 47 7.43 2.12 11.38
C GLY A 47 6.69 3.43 11.12
N GLY A 48 5.65 3.76 11.90
CA GLY A 48 4.90 5.00 11.70
C GLY A 48 4.23 5.13 10.34
N HIS A 49 3.75 4.02 9.79
CA HIS A 49 3.17 3.97 8.45
C HIS A 49 1.84 4.69 8.35
N ALA A 50 1.57 5.24 7.18
CA ALA A 50 0.34 5.96 6.88
C ALA A 50 -0.15 5.60 5.48
N PRO A 51 -1.48 5.74 5.24
CA PRO A 51 -2.02 5.60 3.88
C PRO A 51 -1.35 6.58 2.91
N ILE A 52 -1.23 6.19 1.65
CA ILE A 52 -0.64 7.02 0.61
C ILE A 52 -1.73 7.83 -0.09
N TRP A 53 -1.39 9.03 -0.57
CA TRP A 53 -2.28 9.86 -1.37
C TRP A 53 -2.83 9.08 -2.57
N ILE A 54 -4.08 9.34 -2.91
CA ILE A 54 -4.75 8.70 -4.03
C ILE A 54 -3.94 8.79 -5.31
N LYS A 55 -3.41 9.95 -5.63
CA LYS A 55 -2.67 10.15 -6.89
C LYS A 55 -1.38 9.35 -6.94
N GLU A 56 -0.69 9.23 -5.82
CA GLU A 56 0.54 8.44 -5.76
C GLU A 56 0.28 6.95 -5.90
N ILE A 57 -0.69 6.42 -5.14
CA ILE A 57 -0.97 4.99 -5.19
C ILE A 57 -1.60 4.61 -6.53
N TYR A 58 -2.45 5.46 -7.10
CA TYR A 58 -2.98 5.23 -8.42
C TYR A 58 -1.87 5.13 -9.46
N LYS A 59 -0.95 6.08 -9.46
CA LYS A 59 0.19 6.09 -10.36
C LYS A 59 1.02 4.80 -10.23
N SER A 60 1.21 4.34 -9.00
CA SER A 60 1.97 3.12 -8.73
C SER A 60 1.30 1.85 -9.23
N LEU A 61 -0.03 1.77 -9.14
CA LEU A 61 -0.77 0.53 -9.43
C LEU A 61 -1.44 0.52 -10.80
N ALA A 62 -1.60 1.68 -11.45
CA ALA A 62 -2.34 1.78 -12.71
C ALA A 62 -1.60 1.22 -13.91
N GLU A 63 -0.28 1.19 -13.85
CA GLU A 63 0.51 0.76 -15.00
C GLU A 63 0.56 -0.77 -15.07
N ASP A 64 0.33 -1.31 -16.27
CA ASP A 64 0.29 -2.74 -16.54
C ASP A 64 1.71 -3.28 -16.76
N TYR A 65 2.53 -3.31 -15.72
CA TYR A 65 3.85 -3.91 -15.76
C TYR A 65 3.77 -5.38 -15.39
N LYS A 66 4.63 -6.19 -16.02
CA LYS A 66 4.73 -7.61 -15.65
C LYS A 66 5.22 -7.79 -14.21
N THR A 67 6.19 -6.98 -13.81
CA THR A 67 6.74 -7.02 -12.45
C THR A 67 7.20 -5.63 -12.07
N LYS A 68 6.84 -5.20 -10.88
CA LYS A 68 7.10 -3.83 -10.43
C LYS A 68 7.21 -3.79 -8.89
N SER A 69 8.17 -3.01 -8.38
CA SER A 69 8.26 -2.70 -6.96
C SER A 69 7.65 -1.33 -6.69
N VAL A 70 6.67 -1.26 -5.80
CA VAL A 70 5.94 -0.01 -5.53
C VAL A 70 5.69 0.17 -4.03
N PRO A 71 5.64 1.42 -3.54
CA PRO A 71 5.21 1.69 -2.17
C PRO A 71 3.68 1.61 -2.08
N ILE A 72 3.17 0.99 -1.01
CA ILE A 72 1.74 0.92 -0.73
C ILE A 72 1.36 1.67 0.55
N TYR A 73 2.31 1.94 1.41
CA TYR A 73 2.15 2.81 2.57
C TYR A 73 3.33 3.77 2.65
N GLY A 74 3.05 4.98 3.12
CA GLY A 74 4.05 6.00 3.35
C GLY A 74 4.27 6.24 4.83
N CYS A 75 4.74 7.43 5.17
CA CYS A 75 5.02 7.84 6.54
C CYS A 75 3.97 8.85 7.03
N GLY A 76 3.62 8.75 8.32
CA GLY A 76 2.72 9.71 8.95
C GLY A 76 3.23 11.15 8.95
N CYS A 77 4.53 11.37 8.67
CA CYS A 77 5.10 12.70 8.53
C CYS A 77 4.78 13.38 7.19
N GLY A 78 4.20 12.65 6.23
CA GLY A 78 3.86 13.16 4.91
C GLY A 78 4.91 12.92 3.84
N VAL A 79 6.08 12.38 4.19
CA VAL A 79 7.13 12.05 3.23
C VAL A 79 7.05 10.56 2.94
N THR A 80 6.66 10.20 1.71
CA THR A 80 6.41 8.80 1.35
C THR A 80 7.62 7.90 1.61
N ASP A 81 8.82 8.34 1.25
CA ASP A 81 10.03 7.53 1.35
C ASP A 81 10.59 7.40 2.77
N CYS A 82 10.03 8.11 3.74
CA CYS A 82 10.55 8.12 5.11
C CYS A 82 10.46 6.76 5.80
N CYS A 83 9.30 6.10 5.69
CA CYS A 83 9.07 4.76 6.27
C CYS A 83 8.10 3.99 5.39
N ALA A 84 8.34 4.01 4.09
CA ALA A 84 7.47 3.38 3.11
C ALA A 84 7.59 1.87 3.14
N ILE A 85 6.45 1.20 2.98
CA ILE A 85 6.41 -0.24 2.78
C ILE A 85 6.27 -0.50 1.28
N TYR A 86 7.20 -1.25 0.73
CA TYR A 86 7.21 -1.63 -0.67
C TYR A 86 6.73 -3.07 -0.84
N ILE A 87 6.09 -3.31 -1.96
CA ILE A 87 5.72 -4.65 -2.39
C ILE A 87 6.20 -4.88 -3.82
N THR A 88 6.27 -6.13 -4.22
CA THR A 88 6.43 -6.49 -5.62
C THR A 88 5.07 -6.85 -6.17
N VAL A 89 4.66 -6.19 -7.24
CA VAL A 89 3.41 -6.47 -7.95
C VAL A 89 3.77 -7.22 -9.24
N GLU A 90 3.17 -8.38 -9.42
CA GLU A 90 3.31 -9.15 -10.67
C GLU A 90 1.95 -9.26 -11.33
N VAL A 91 1.86 -8.84 -12.59
CA VAL A 91 0.64 -8.91 -13.37
C VAL A 91 0.79 -9.99 -14.45
N SER A 92 -0.11 -10.96 -14.47
CA SER A 92 -0.17 -12.00 -15.48
C SER A 92 -1.49 -11.93 -16.25
N GLU A 93 -1.80 -12.96 -17.06
CA GLU A 93 -3.02 -12.93 -17.85
C GLU A 93 -4.29 -12.99 -17.02
N GLU A 94 -4.27 -13.72 -15.90
CA GLU A 94 -5.46 -13.98 -15.09
C GLU A 94 -5.41 -13.46 -13.67
N VAL A 95 -4.20 -13.25 -13.15
CA VAL A 95 -4.01 -12.89 -11.74
C VAL A 95 -3.03 -11.75 -11.56
N VAL A 96 -3.17 -11.07 -10.43
CA VAL A 96 -2.19 -10.09 -9.94
C VAL A 96 -1.70 -10.59 -8.59
N VAL A 97 -0.39 -10.62 -8.40
CA VAL A 97 0.24 -11.10 -7.14
C VAL A 97 0.94 -9.94 -6.45
N TRP A 98 0.65 -9.76 -5.16
CA TRP A 98 1.41 -8.90 -4.27
C TRP A 98 2.28 -9.77 -3.38
N LYS A 99 3.57 -9.51 -3.36
CA LYS A 99 4.52 -10.29 -2.56
C LYS A 99 5.72 -9.45 -2.15
N ASN A 100 6.60 -10.06 -1.37
CA ASN A 100 7.87 -9.45 -0.94
C ASN A 100 7.66 -8.10 -0.25
N PHE A 101 6.78 -8.09 0.74
CA PHE A 101 6.60 -6.92 1.58
C PHE A 101 7.91 -6.60 2.27
N ILE A 102 8.37 -5.35 2.16
CA ILE A 102 9.65 -4.94 2.73
C ILE A 102 9.58 -3.50 3.23
N LEU A 103 10.12 -3.29 4.41
CA LEU A 103 10.40 -1.97 4.95
C LEU A 103 11.92 -1.78 4.87
N PRO A 104 12.42 -1.05 3.86
CA PRO A 104 13.84 -0.74 3.81
C PRO A 104 14.15 0.33 4.85
N ASP A 105 15.00 0.00 5.81
CA ASP A 105 15.44 0.95 6.84
C ASP A 105 16.90 1.30 6.58
N GLU A 106 17.12 2.43 5.92
CA GLU A 106 18.44 2.92 5.57
C GLU A 106 19.22 3.41 6.80
N TYR A 107 18.52 3.84 7.85
CA TYR A 107 19.14 4.41 9.04
C TYR A 107 19.69 3.34 9.98
N LEU A 108 19.04 2.18 10.04
CA LEU A 108 19.44 1.11 10.95
C LEU A 108 20.20 -0.01 10.26
N PHE A 109 20.47 0.11 8.98
CA PHE A 109 21.13 -0.92 8.16
C PHE A 109 20.40 -2.26 8.15
N ASN A 110 19.18 -2.28 8.63
CA ASN A 110 18.32 -3.47 8.70
C ASN A 110 17.11 -3.30 7.80
N LYS A 111 16.64 -4.44 7.29
CA LYS A 111 15.39 -4.49 6.53
C LYS A 111 14.41 -5.34 7.32
N VAL A 112 13.19 -4.87 7.46
CA VAL A 112 12.11 -5.70 7.97
C VAL A 112 11.53 -6.46 6.80
N ILE A 113 11.67 -7.77 6.80
CA ILE A 113 11.13 -8.65 5.76
C ILE A 113 9.95 -9.39 6.37
N TYR A 114 8.78 -9.25 5.75
CA TYR A 114 7.55 -9.83 6.25
C TYR A 114 7.44 -11.30 5.83
N PRO A 115 6.90 -12.17 6.69
CA PRO A 115 6.79 -13.59 6.36
C PRO A 115 5.86 -13.81 5.17
N ARG A 116 6.15 -14.83 4.36
CA ARG A 116 5.40 -15.14 3.14
C ARG A 116 3.90 -15.32 3.41
N ARG A 117 3.55 -16.04 4.48
CA ARG A 117 2.14 -16.26 4.86
C ARG A 117 1.37 -14.99 5.11
N PHE A 118 2.07 -13.92 5.47
CA PHE A 118 1.49 -12.60 5.74
C PHE A 118 1.44 -11.76 4.47
N GLY A 119 2.49 -11.84 3.64
CA GLY A 119 2.77 -10.90 2.59
C GLY A 119 2.73 -11.47 1.17
N GLU A 120 1.95 -12.53 0.93
CA GLU A 120 1.73 -12.99 -0.44
C GLU A 120 0.24 -13.13 -0.69
N PHE A 121 -0.28 -12.32 -1.62
CA PHE A 121 -1.69 -12.31 -1.99
C PHE A 121 -1.84 -12.49 -3.49
N ILE A 122 -2.84 -13.28 -3.87
CA ILE A 122 -3.14 -13.58 -5.28
C ILE A 122 -4.57 -13.12 -5.55
N PHE A 123 -4.71 -12.14 -6.44
CA PHE A 123 -6.00 -11.54 -6.79
C PHE A 123 -6.43 -11.95 -8.19
N ASP A 124 -7.74 -12.13 -8.38
CA ASP A 124 -8.30 -12.18 -9.71
C ASP A 124 -8.04 -10.85 -10.43
N LYS A 125 -7.54 -10.91 -11.66
CA LYS A 125 -7.14 -9.71 -12.39
C LYS A 125 -8.29 -8.73 -12.58
N ALA A 126 -9.47 -9.23 -12.94
CA ALA A 126 -10.64 -8.38 -13.18
C ALA A 126 -11.09 -7.68 -11.89
N GLN A 127 -11.12 -8.41 -10.76
CA GLN A 127 -11.49 -7.84 -9.47
C GLN A 127 -10.47 -6.78 -9.03
N TYR A 128 -9.19 -7.08 -9.21
CA TYR A 128 -8.11 -6.16 -8.86
C TYR A 128 -8.20 -4.84 -9.64
N PHE A 129 -8.31 -4.91 -10.96
CA PHE A 129 -8.36 -3.69 -11.77
C PHE A 129 -9.68 -2.95 -11.68
N HIS A 130 -10.76 -3.62 -11.27
CA HIS A 130 -11.99 -2.93 -10.89
C HIS A 130 -11.72 -1.98 -9.71
N GLU A 131 -10.95 -2.43 -8.71
CA GLU A 131 -10.56 -1.60 -7.58
C GLU A 131 -9.58 -0.49 -7.98
N VAL A 132 -8.62 -0.77 -8.84
CA VAL A 132 -7.69 0.25 -9.37
C VAL A 132 -8.47 1.35 -10.12
N GLU A 133 -9.53 0.99 -10.84
CA GLU A 133 -10.38 1.96 -11.53
C GLU A 133 -11.08 2.92 -10.54
N LYS A 134 -11.40 2.46 -9.35
CA LYS A 134 -11.91 3.34 -8.29
C LYS A 134 -10.87 4.40 -7.92
N LEU A 135 -9.61 4.01 -7.81
CA LEU A 135 -8.51 4.95 -7.54
C LEU A 135 -8.43 6.02 -8.63
N LYS A 136 -8.58 5.61 -9.87
CA LYS A 136 -8.58 6.53 -11.01
C LYS A 136 -9.67 7.59 -10.86
N ARG A 137 -10.90 7.16 -10.58
CA ARG A 137 -12.03 8.07 -10.42
C ARG A 137 -11.82 9.05 -9.26
N TRP A 138 -11.37 8.55 -8.12
CA TRP A 138 -11.09 9.41 -6.97
C TRP A 138 -9.95 10.39 -7.26
N SER A 139 -8.94 9.95 -7.99
CA SER A 139 -7.81 10.80 -8.39
C SER A 139 -8.25 11.94 -9.30
N GLU A 140 -9.18 11.67 -10.23
CA GLU A 140 -9.75 12.68 -11.12
C GLU A 140 -10.63 13.67 -10.36
N ASP A 141 -11.45 13.20 -9.43
CA ASP A 141 -12.30 14.05 -8.62
C ASP A 141 -11.48 15.01 -7.74
N ASP A 142 -10.35 14.55 -7.21
CA ASP A 142 -9.45 15.35 -6.39
C ASP A 142 -8.70 16.41 -7.21
N SER A 143 -8.76 16.34 -8.53
CA SER A 143 -8.11 17.30 -9.42
C SER A 143 -8.91 18.60 -9.62
N ALA A 144 -10.11 18.63 -9.13
CA ALA A 144 -11.00 19.79 -9.29
C ALA A 144 -10.57 20.98 -8.44
#